data_5c5915b22f9451d41d8e486315de9035
#
_entry.id   5c5915b22f9451d41d8e486315de9035
#
_cell.length_a   1.000
_cell.length_b   1.000
_cell.length_c   1.000
_cell.angle_alpha   90.00
_cell.angle_beta   90.00
_cell.angle_gamma   90.00
#
_symmetry.space_group_name_H-M   'P 1'
#
loop_
_entity.id
_entity.type
_entity.pdbx_description
1 polymer ?
#
loop_
_entity_poly.entity_id
_entity_poly.type
_entity_poly.pdbx_seq_one_letter_code
_entity_poly.pdbx_strand_id
1 'polypeptide(L)'
;MSKISLDIISQEKKLLTAEVDSITAPASCGDVTILPQHIPLFTKLNDGVIMIKNNGAIDEFAVLGGFMDVGPDSKVTILADAAVRADDINIAKAEEAKRVAEEVMKNKESEISFKEAEASLRKALLELKVANKRRSTGKLTVQQQ
;
A
#
# COMPACT_ATOMS: atom_id res chain seq x y z
N MET A 1 23.28 14.59 2.15
CA MET A 1 22.52 14.02 1.04
C MET A 1 21.05 14.39 1.16
N SER A 2 20.44 14.68 0.02
CA SER A 2 19.03 15.08 0.01
C SER A 2 18.13 13.90 0.33
N LYS A 3 17.10 14.16 1.11
CA LYS A 3 16.07 13.19 1.46
C LYS A 3 14.70 13.72 1.06
N ILE A 4 13.73 12.81 0.99
CA ILE A 4 12.33 13.15 0.78
C ILE A 4 11.63 13.13 2.13
N SER A 5 10.88 14.19 2.43
CA SER A 5 10.01 14.22 3.61
C SER A 5 8.68 13.57 3.24
N LEU A 6 8.42 12.38 3.76
CA LEU A 6 7.26 11.56 3.40
C LEU A 6 6.28 11.46 4.55
N ASP A 7 5.00 11.71 4.24
CA ASP A 7 3.88 11.40 5.10
C ASP A 7 2.96 10.41 4.39
N ILE A 8 2.58 9.34 5.07
CA ILE A 8 1.54 8.41 4.61
C ILE A 8 0.38 8.50 5.59
N ILE A 9 -0.77 8.90 5.08
CA ILE A 9 -1.98 9.15 5.86
C ILE A 9 -3.12 8.32 5.28
N SER A 10 -3.82 7.56 6.13
CA SER A 10 -5.06 6.90 5.76
C SER A 10 -6.25 7.68 6.32
N GLN A 11 -7.45 7.26 5.97
CA GLN A 11 -8.67 7.90 6.51
C GLN A 11 -8.75 7.81 8.04
N GLU A 12 -8.14 6.82 8.63
CA GLU A 12 -8.22 6.58 10.07
C GLU A 12 -7.10 7.26 10.85
N LYS A 13 -5.90 7.28 10.30
CA LYS A 13 -4.74 7.75 11.05
C LYS A 13 -3.54 8.04 10.15
N LYS A 14 -2.57 8.74 10.71
CA LYS A 14 -1.26 8.92 10.10
C LYS A 14 -0.43 7.65 10.35
N LEU A 15 0.04 7.04 9.29
CA LEU A 15 0.75 5.75 9.34
C LEU A 15 2.27 5.91 9.42
N LEU A 16 2.81 6.92 8.73
CA LEU A 16 4.24 7.12 8.67
C LEU A 16 4.58 8.58 8.45
N THR A 17 5.59 9.06 9.16
CA THR A 17 6.28 10.31 8.88
C THR A 17 7.77 9.99 8.93
N ALA A 18 8.48 10.16 7.82
CA ALA A 18 9.90 9.81 7.77
C ALA A 18 10.61 10.57 6.67
N GLU A 19 11.94 10.63 6.78
CA GLU A 19 12.81 11.10 5.72
C GLU A 19 13.41 9.90 5.01
N VAL A 20 13.21 9.81 3.69
CA VAL A 20 13.54 8.62 2.90
C VAL A 20 14.32 8.97 1.64
N ASP A 21 14.96 7.98 1.03
CA ASP A 21 15.77 8.16 -0.17
C ASP A 21 14.95 8.12 -1.44
N SER A 22 13.96 7.22 -1.53
CA SER A 22 13.09 7.12 -2.70
C SER A 22 11.77 6.47 -2.35
N ILE A 23 10.77 6.73 -3.21
CA ILE A 23 9.42 6.17 -3.06
C ILE A 23 8.98 5.68 -4.43
N THR A 24 8.52 4.44 -4.51
CA THR A 24 7.88 3.91 -5.71
C THR A 24 6.42 3.62 -5.40
N ALA A 25 5.52 4.20 -6.18
CA ALA A 25 4.08 4.11 -5.91
C ALA A 25 3.32 3.68 -7.16
N PRO A 26 2.19 2.95 -7.00
CA PRO A 26 1.37 2.50 -8.13
C PRO A 26 0.43 3.62 -8.59
N ALA A 27 0.93 4.50 -9.46
CA ALA A 27 0.12 5.58 -10.02
C ALA A 27 -0.82 5.07 -11.11
N SER A 28 -1.82 5.87 -11.47
CA SER A 28 -2.83 5.50 -12.46
C SER A 28 -2.24 5.19 -13.84
N CYS A 29 -1.11 5.78 -14.18
CA CYS A 29 -0.41 5.56 -15.46
C CYS A 29 0.70 4.51 -15.38
N GLY A 30 0.86 3.84 -14.25
CA GLY A 30 1.93 2.88 -13.99
C GLY A 30 2.74 3.28 -12.76
N ASP A 31 3.71 2.45 -12.40
CA ASP A 31 4.55 2.74 -11.25
C ASP A 31 5.39 3.99 -11.48
N VAL A 32 5.44 4.85 -10.47
CA VAL A 32 6.22 6.09 -10.49
C VAL A 32 7.21 6.06 -9.34
N THR A 33 8.47 6.37 -9.63
CA THR A 33 9.51 6.48 -8.61
C THR A 33 9.85 7.94 -8.38
N ILE A 34 9.78 8.37 -7.14
CA ILE A 34 10.07 9.74 -6.72
C ILE A 34 11.43 9.75 -6.04
N LEU A 35 12.31 10.60 -6.54
CA LEU A 35 13.63 10.86 -5.97
C LEU A 35 13.66 12.28 -5.38
N PRO A 36 14.64 12.60 -4.52
CA PRO A 36 14.76 13.96 -4.01
C PRO A 36 14.81 14.99 -5.12
N GLN A 37 14.17 16.13 -4.92
CA GLN A 37 14.05 17.23 -5.89
C GLN A 37 13.21 16.88 -7.11
N HIS A 38 12.33 15.89 -7.01
CA HIS A 38 11.38 15.57 -8.08
C HIS A 38 10.47 16.78 -8.32
N ILE A 39 10.15 17.03 -9.58
CA ILE A 39 9.21 18.12 -9.92
C ILE A 39 7.85 17.84 -9.29
N PRO A 40 7.08 18.89 -8.96
CA PRO A 40 5.74 18.69 -8.39
C PRO A 40 4.87 17.82 -9.28
N LEU A 41 4.13 16.91 -8.63
CA LEU A 41 3.25 15.96 -9.30
C LEU A 41 2.08 15.64 -8.38
N PHE A 42 0.88 15.65 -8.92
CA PHE A 42 -0.29 15.14 -8.21
C PHE A 42 -0.90 14.02 -9.03
N THR A 43 -1.03 12.84 -8.46
CA THR A 43 -1.52 11.67 -9.19
C THR A 43 -2.41 10.79 -8.33
N LYS A 44 -3.35 10.14 -8.99
CA LYS A 44 -4.19 9.11 -8.36
C LYS A 44 -3.37 7.82 -8.22
N LEU A 45 -3.59 7.11 -7.12
CA LEU A 45 -2.97 5.81 -6.87
C LEU A 45 -3.96 4.69 -7.14
N ASN A 46 -3.45 3.61 -7.72
CA ASN A 46 -4.17 2.35 -7.85
C ASN A 46 -3.94 1.50 -6.60
N ASP A 47 -4.73 0.44 -6.45
CA ASP A 47 -4.46 -0.55 -5.43
C ASP A 47 -3.12 -1.23 -5.73
N GLY A 48 -2.27 -1.32 -4.74
CA GLY A 48 -0.94 -1.90 -4.95
C GLY A 48 -0.02 -1.71 -3.77
N VAL A 49 1.28 -1.67 -4.05
CA VAL A 49 2.32 -1.58 -3.03
C VAL A 49 3.13 -0.32 -3.22
N ILE A 50 3.30 0.44 -2.13
CA ILE A 50 4.26 1.54 -2.09
C ILE A 50 5.55 0.99 -1.50
N MET A 51 6.64 1.17 -2.24
CA MET A 51 7.98 0.76 -1.80
C MET A 51 8.76 1.99 -1.38
N ILE A 52 9.32 1.95 -0.19
CA ILE A 52 10.12 3.05 0.38
C ILE A 52 11.52 2.54 0.63
N LYS A 53 12.51 3.25 0.08
CA LYS A 53 13.92 2.94 0.32
C LYS A 53 14.53 4.02 1.21
N ASN A 54 15.24 3.59 2.25
CA ASN A 54 15.93 4.49 3.15
C ASN A 54 17.17 3.81 3.71
N ASN A 55 18.34 4.39 3.43
CA ASN A 55 19.63 3.89 3.92
C ASN A 55 19.86 2.40 3.60
N GLY A 56 19.44 1.97 2.40
CA GLY A 56 19.57 0.59 1.95
C GLY A 56 18.47 -0.35 2.42
N ALA A 57 17.66 0.08 3.38
CA ALA A 57 16.50 -0.72 3.83
C ALA A 57 15.27 -0.45 2.96
N ILE A 58 14.45 -1.46 2.78
CA ILE A 58 13.21 -1.36 2.01
C ILE A 58 12.03 -1.62 2.93
N ASP A 59 11.06 -0.71 2.90
CA ASP A 59 9.81 -0.84 3.62
C ASP A 59 8.66 -0.81 2.60
N GLU A 60 7.64 -1.60 2.81
CA GLU A 60 6.52 -1.72 1.88
C GLU A 60 5.19 -1.51 2.59
N PHE A 61 4.28 -0.79 1.91
CA PHE A 61 2.91 -0.58 2.36
C PHE A 61 1.94 -1.08 1.29
N ALA A 62 1.00 -1.91 1.68
CA ALA A 62 -0.12 -2.25 0.82
C ALA A 62 -1.14 -1.11 0.91
N VAL A 63 -1.52 -0.53 -0.24
CA VAL A 63 -2.45 0.59 -0.27
C VAL A 63 -3.63 0.30 -1.18
N LEU A 64 -4.80 0.76 -0.77
CA LEU A 64 -6.02 0.73 -1.56
C LEU A 64 -6.33 2.15 -1.99
N GLY A 65 -6.07 2.44 -3.26
CA GLY A 65 -6.40 3.72 -3.84
C GLY A 65 -5.80 4.93 -3.13
N GLY A 66 -6.30 6.10 -3.48
CA GLY A 66 -5.87 7.36 -2.89
C GLY A 66 -5.12 8.24 -3.86
N PHE A 67 -4.34 9.15 -3.32
CA PHE A 67 -3.60 10.15 -4.09
C PHE A 67 -2.20 10.33 -3.54
N MET A 68 -1.29 10.70 -4.42
CA MET A 68 0.07 11.10 -4.05
C MET A 68 0.30 12.53 -4.51
N ASP A 69 0.72 13.38 -3.59
CA ASP A 69 1.06 14.77 -3.84
C ASP A 69 2.57 14.96 -3.64
N VAL A 70 3.27 15.22 -4.74
CA VAL A 70 4.69 15.57 -4.70
C VAL A 70 4.77 17.08 -4.77
N GLY A 71 5.06 17.72 -3.63
CA GLY A 71 5.18 19.16 -3.54
C GLY A 71 6.60 19.66 -3.80
N PRO A 72 6.81 20.96 -3.68
CA PRO A 72 8.16 21.52 -3.78
C PRO A 72 9.01 21.08 -2.58
N ASP A 73 10.32 21.28 -2.69
CA ASP A 73 11.28 21.00 -1.61
C ASP A 73 11.30 19.54 -1.14
N SER A 74 11.08 18.59 -2.06
CA SER A 74 11.13 17.16 -1.79
C SER A 74 10.14 16.71 -0.72
N LYS A 75 8.96 17.30 -0.70
CA LYS A 75 7.90 16.91 0.23
C LYS A 75 6.86 16.05 -0.48
N VAL A 76 6.61 14.84 0.03
CA VAL A 76 5.62 13.91 -0.54
C VAL A 76 4.58 13.56 0.50
N THR A 77 3.31 13.68 0.12
CA THR A 77 2.19 13.28 0.96
C THR A 77 1.39 12.22 0.21
N ILE A 78 1.15 11.08 0.85
CA ILE A 78 0.32 10.01 0.33
C ILE A 78 -0.95 9.94 1.18
N LEU A 79 -2.09 10.14 0.51
CA LEU A 79 -3.41 10.04 1.13
C LEU A 79 -4.06 8.76 0.60
N ALA A 80 -4.02 7.70 1.39
CA ALA A 80 -4.55 6.41 0.99
C ALA A 80 -5.97 6.21 1.53
N ASP A 81 -6.83 5.57 0.75
CA ASP A 81 -8.16 5.18 1.25
C ASP A 81 -8.01 4.17 2.39
N ALA A 82 -7.09 3.23 2.22
CA ALA A 82 -6.67 2.31 3.28
C ALA A 82 -5.23 1.90 3.01
N ALA A 83 -4.48 1.67 4.07
CA ALA A 83 -3.09 1.24 3.95
C ALA A 83 -2.66 0.42 5.15
N VAL A 84 -1.76 -0.52 4.93
CA VAL A 84 -1.17 -1.33 5.98
C VAL A 84 0.29 -1.61 5.64
N ARG A 85 1.16 -1.50 6.65
CA ARG A 85 2.56 -1.88 6.47
C ARG A 85 2.63 -3.38 6.19
N ALA A 86 3.45 -3.79 5.20
CA ALA A 86 3.53 -5.20 4.81
C ALA A 86 3.91 -6.11 5.98
N ASP A 87 4.78 -5.65 6.88
CA ASP A 87 5.17 -6.41 8.06
C ASP A 87 4.04 -6.63 9.07
N ASP A 88 3.03 -5.77 9.04
CA ASP A 88 1.89 -5.82 9.96
C ASP A 88 0.71 -6.62 9.42
N ILE A 89 0.82 -7.18 8.20
CA ILE A 89 -0.26 -7.97 7.61
C ILE A 89 -0.44 -9.27 8.40
N ASN A 90 -1.66 -9.48 8.89
CA ASN A 90 -2.04 -10.73 9.54
C ASN A 90 -2.76 -11.61 8.53
N ILE A 91 -2.09 -12.67 8.08
CA ILE A 91 -2.60 -13.57 7.04
C ILE A 91 -3.91 -14.24 7.47
N ALA A 92 -4.00 -14.70 8.71
CA ALA A 92 -5.21 -15.35 9.21
C ALA A 92 -6.42 -14.42 9.20
N LYS A 93 -6.22 -13.17 9.60
CA LYS A 93 -7.29 -12.16 9.55
C LYS A 93 -7.69 -11.82 8.12
N ALA A 94 -6.72 -11.75 7.21
CA ALA A 94 -6.99 -11.47 5.81
C ALA A 94 -7.79 -12.61 5.16
N GLU A 95 -7.45 -13.85 5.45
CA GLU A 95 -8.19 -15.02 4.95
C GLU A 95 -9.61 -15.06 5.50
N GLU A 96 -9.79 -14.76 6.77
CA GLU A 96 -11.12 -14.69 7.39
C GLU A 96 -11.95 -13.54 6.79
N ALA A 97 -11.35 -12.38 6.60
CA ALA A 97 -12.02 -11.23 5.98
C ALA A 97 -12.46 -11.56 4.55
N LYS A 98 -11.62 -12.28 3.80
CA LYS A 98 -11.93 -12.75 2.45
C LYS A 98 -13.14 -13.66 2.46
N ARG A 99 -13.15 -14.66 3.36
CA ARG A 99 -14.25 -15.63 3.47
C ARG A 99 -15.58 -14.94 3.80
N VAL A 100 -15.55 -14.06 4.81
CA VAL A 100 -16.75 -13.32 5.24
C VAL A 100 -17.27 -12.43 4.11
N ALA A 101 -16.39 -11.72 3.42
CA ALA A 101 -16.78 -10.85 2.31
C ALA A 101 -17.41 -11.64 1.16
N GLU A 102 -16.85 -12.79 0.81
CA GLU A 102 -17.41 -13.66 -0.23
C GLU A 102 -18.81 -14.17 0.13
N GLU A 103 -19.03 -14.53 1.40
CA GLU A 103 -20.35 -14.97 1.87
C GLU A 103 -21.39 -13.84 1.79
N VAL A 104 -21.03 -12.63 2.23
CA VAL A 104 -21.94 -11.48 2.17
C VAL A 104 -22.28 -11.14 0.73
N MET A 105 -21.30 -11.21 -0.18
CA MET A 105 -21.53 -10.94 -1.61
C MET A 105 -22.48 -11.97 -2.25
N LYS A 106 -22.41 -13.23 -1.82
CA LYS A 106 -23.31 -14.29 -2.32
C LYS A 106 -24.75 -14.08 -1.88
N ASN A 107 -24.98 -13.58 -0.68
CA ASN A 107 -26.32 -13.43 -0.11
C ASN A 107 -27.10 -12.25 -0.67
N LYS A 108 -26.41 -11.25 -1.23
CA LYS A 108 -27.00 -10.07 -1.92
C LYS A 108 -28.16 -9.41 -1.16
N GLU A 109 -28.02 -9.27 0.17
CA GLU A 109 -29.07 -8.73 1.02
C GLU A 109 -29.34 -7.24 0.78
N SER A 110 -28.31 -6.46 0.46
CA SER A 110 -28.45 -5.06 0.12
C SER A 110 -27.27 -4.59 -0.73
N GLU A 111 -27.47 -3.51 -1.48
CA GLU A 111 -26.42 -2.89 -2.29
C GLU A 111 -25.28 -2.34 -1.43
N ILE A 112 -25.62 -1.76 -0.30
CA ILE A 112 -24.63 -1.20 0.64
C ILE A 112 -23.77 -2.31 1.22
N SER A 113 -24.38 -3.41 1.67
CA SER A 113 -23.63 -4.57 2.20
C SER A 113 -22.74 -5.19 1.14
N PHE A 114 -23.20 -5.25 -0.10
CA PHE A 114 -22.43 -5.78 -1.23
C PHE A 114 -21.18 -4.92 -1.48
N LYS A 115 -21.34 -3.59 -1.52
CA LYS A 115 -20.23 -2.66 -1.76
C LYS A 115 -19.19 -2.69 -0.63
N GLU A 116 -19.65 -2.77 0.62
CA GLU A 116 -18.77 -2.89 1.78
C GLU A 116 -17.98 -4.20 1.74
N ALA A 117 -18.65 -5.31 1.39
CA ALA A 117 -18.02 -6.61 1.25
C ALA A 117 -17.02 -6.63 0.10
N GLU A 118 -17.36 -5.98 -1.03
CA GLU A 118 -16.45 -5.85 -2.17
C GLU A 118 -15.17 -5.11 -1.79
N ALA A 119 -15.28 -4.01 -1.05
CA ALA A 119 -14.13 -3.25 -0.57
C ALA A 119 -13.27 -4.08 0.39
N SER A 120 -13.91 -4.81 1.31
CA SER A 120 -13.22 -5.69 2.24
C SER A 120 -12.50 -6.83 1.52
N LEU A 121 -13.14 -7.38 0.49
CA LEU A 121 -12.53 -8.43 -0.34
C LEU A 121 -11.30 -7.91 -1.07
N ARG A 122 -11.39 -6.72 -1.67
CA ARG A 122 -10.28 -6.07 -2.36
C ARG A 122 -9.06 -5.92 -1.43
N LYS A 123 -9.32 -5.43 -0.22
CA LYS A 123 -8.27 -5.25 0.79
C LYS A 123 -7.64 -6.60 1.18
N ALA A 124 -8.46 -7.60 1.47
CA ALA A 124 -7.99 -8.93 1.85
C ALA A 124 -7.16 -9.59 0.76
N LEU A 125 -7.60 -9.50 -0.49
CA LEU A 125 -6.87 -10.05 -1.63
C LEU A 125 -5.50 -9.39 -1.80
N LEU A 126 -5.43 -8.07 -1.66
CA LEU A 126 -4.17 -7.34 -1.75
C LEU A 126 -3.22 -7.74 -0.62
N GLU A 127 -3.71 -7.78 0.61
CA GLU A 127 -2.90 -8.19 1.76
C GLU A 127 -2.33 -9.60 1.60
N LEU A 128 -3.15 -10.54 1.13
CA LEU A 128 -2.73 -11.91 0.89
C LEU A 128 -1.69 -12.00 -0.22
N LYS A 129 -1.87 -11.22 -1.29
CA LYS A 129 -0.92 -11.16 -2.41
C LYS A 129 0.44 -10.66 -1.94
N VAL A 130 0.47 -9.59 -1.15
CA VAL A 130 1.70 -8.99 -0.62
C VAL A 130 2.40 -9.97 0.33
N ALA A 131 1.66 -10.59 1.23
CA ALA A 131 2.19 -11.55 2.19
C ALA A 131 2.78 -12.78 1.50
N ASN A 132 2.09 -13.32 0.48
CA ASN A 132 2.57 -14.47 -0.28
C ASN A 132 3.83 -14.15 -1.08
N LYS A 133 3.90 -12.96 -1.67
CA LYS A 133 5.09 -12.51 -2.39
C LYS A 133 6.31 -12.43 -1.47
N ARG A 134 6.13 -11.91 -0.27
CA ARG A 134 7.21 -11.82 0.71
C ARG A 134 7.67 -13.19 1.19
N ARG A 135 6.75 -14.12 1.41
CA ARG A 135 7.08 -15.50 1.77
C ARG A 135 7.91 -16.17 0.68
N SER A 136 7.53 -16.01 -0.57
CA SER A 136 8.25 -16.55 -1.72
C SER A 136 9.67 -16.01 -1.80
N THR A 137 9.82 -14.69 -1.65
CA THR A 137 11.12 -14.04 -1.66
C THR A 137 12.00 -14.51 -0.51
N GLY A 138 11.43 -14.65 0.69
CA GLY A 138 12.14 -15.17 1.85
C GLY A 138 12.65 -16.59 1.66
N LYS A 139 11.83 -17.44 1.07
CA LYS A 139 12.23 -18.81 0.76
C LYS A 139 13.38 -18.88 -0.24
N LEU A 140 13.33 -18.04 -1.28
CA LEU A 140 14.40 -17.98 -2.28
C LEU A 140 15.72 -17.53 -1.65
N THR A 141 15.66 -16.56 -0.74
CA THR A 141 16.85 -16.07 -0.05
C THR A 141 17.48 -17.16 0.82
N VAL A 142 16.66 -17.94 1.52
CA VAL A 142 17.13 -19.04 2.37
C VAL A 142 17.76 -20.15 1.52
N GLN A 143 17.22 -20.45 0.35
CA GLN A 143 17.75 -21.47 -0.54
C GLN A 143 19.09 -21.10 -1.19
N GLN A 144 19.43 -19.83 -1.25
CA GLN A 144 20.70 -19.36 -1.82
C GLN A 144 21.84 -19.36 -0.81
N GLN A 145 21.56 -19.58 0.45
CA GLN A 145 22.57 -19.72 1.50
C GLN A 145 22.93 -21.18 1.73
#